data_06435497d45dc6a2c8b26a8cead37a12
#
_entry.id   06435497d45dc6a2c8b26a8cead37a12
#
_cell.length_a   1.000
_cell.length_b   1.000
_cell.length_c   1.000
_cell.angle_alpha   90.00
_cell.angle_beta   90.00
_cell.angle_gamma   90.00
#
_symmetry.space_group_name_H-M   'P 1'
#
loop_
_entity.id
_entity.type
_entity.pdbx_description
1 polymer ?
#
loop_
_entity_poly.entity_id
_entity_poly.type
_entity_poly.pdbx_seq_one_letter_code
_entity_poly.pdbx_strand_id
1 'polypeptide(L)'
;MDQAVANVLIIGSGPAGYTAAIYAARAGLNPVLYQGNQPGGQLTVTTDVENYPGYPEGVQGPQMMREFQQQAQRFGTTIHAANVTAVNFSTYPYQATIGDQHIVKTKAIIIATGASAKWLGIPSEKQ
;
A
#
# COMPACT_ATOMS: atom_id res chain seq x y z
N MET A 1 -18.19 13.37 18.40
CA MET A 1 -17.27 12.28 18.78
C MET A 1 -15.93 12.50 18.12
N ASP A 2 -14.91 12.45 18.93
CA ASP A 2 -13.57 12.57 18.38
C ASP A 2 -13.24 11.33 17.56
N GLN A 3 -12.76 11.53 16.34
CA GLN A 3 -12.28 10.43 15.54
C GLN A 3 -10.99 9.91 16.12
N ALA A 4 -10.85 8.60 16.18
CA ALA A 4 -9.60 7.99 16.60
C ALA A 4 -8.48 8.42 15.65
N VAL A 5 -7.32 8.71 16.21
CA VAL A 5 -6.14 9.06 15.44
C VAL A 5 -5.34 7.80 15.17
N ALA A 6 -5.10 7.48 13.90
CA ALA A 6 -4.27 6.35 13.53
C ALA A 6 -2.81 6.61 13.94
N ASN A 7 -2.10 5.56 14.32
CA ASN A 7 -0.67 5.67 14.62
C ASN A 7 0.16 5.81 13.35
N VAL A 8 -0.12 4.94 12.38
CA VAL A 8 0.59 4.90 11.10
C VAL A 8 -0.43 4.65 10.00
N LEU A 9 -0.44 5.51 9.00
CA LEU A 9 -1.25 5.35 7.81
C LEU A 9 -0.30 5.09 6.63
N ILE A 10 -0.55 3.99 5.90
CA ILE A 10 0.29 3.57 4.79
C ILE A 10 -0.48 3.76 3.50
N ILE A 11 0.13 4.46 2.55
CA ILE A 11 -0.46 4.75 1.25
C ILE A 11 0.18 3.84 0.22
N GLY A 12 -0.57 2.86 -0.26
CA GLY A 12 -0.12 1.94 -1.29
C GLY A 12 -0.02 0.50 -0.80
N SER A 13 -0.22 -0.44 -1.72
CA SER A 13 -0.32 -1.87 -1.43
C SER A 13 0.58 -2.72 -2.31
N GLY A 14 1.68 -2.16 -2.79
CA GLY A 14 2.74 -2.93 -3.41
C GLY A 14 3.65 -3.58 -2.33
N PRO A 15 4.78 -4.15 -2.75
CA PRO A 15 5.70 -4.79 -1.81
C PRO A 15 6.17 -3.87 -0.69
N ALA A 16 6.44 -2.61 -1.00
CA ALA A 16 6.90 -1.64 -0.01
C ALA A 16 5.83 -1.35 1.05
N GLY A 17 4.58 -1.16 0.61
CA GLY A 17 3.46 -0.89 1.52
C GLY A 17 3.20 -2.05 2.46
N TYR A 18 3.12 -3.27 1.94
CA TYR A 18 2.90 -4.45 2.77
C TYR A 18 4.09 -4.73 3.69
N THR A 19 5.32 -4.51 3.23
CA THR A 19 6.49 -4.67 4.09
C THR A 19 6.43 -3.70 5.27
N ALA A 20 6.13 -2.43 5.00
CA ALA A 20 5.96 -1.42 6.05
C ALA A 20 4.86 -1.82 7.03
N ALA A 21 3.73 -2.32 6.50
CA ALA A 21 2.60 -2.75 7.32
C ALA A 21 2.97 -3.91 8.26
N ILE A 22 3.70 -4.90 7.75
CA ILE A 22 4.15 -6.03 8.55
C ILE A 22 4.99 -5.57 9.74
N TYR A 23 5.98 -4.73 9.49
CA TYR A 23 6.86 -4.25 10.55
C TYR A 23 6.13 -3.34 11.54
N ALA A 24 5.28 -2.43 11.06
CA ALA A 24 4.51 -1.55 11.94
C ALA A 24 3.53 -2.35 12.80
N ALA A 25 2.86 -3.35 12.22
CA ALA A 25 1.92 -4.20 12.96
C ALA A 25 2.64 -5.00 14.03
N ARG A 26 3.80 -5.58 13.71
CA ARG A 26 4.59 -6.33 14.68
C ARG A 26 5.12 -5.45 15.82
N ALA A 27 5.29 -4.16 15.56
CA ALA A 27 5.67 -3.20 16.59
C ALA A 27 4.49 -2.74 17.45
N GLY A 28 3.29 -3.28 17.22
CA GLY A 28 2.09 -2.94 17.98
C GLY A 28 1.47 -1.61 17.62
N LEU A 29 1.77 -1.07 16.44
CA LEU A 29 1.32 0.27 16.05
C LEU A 29 -0.08 0.28 15.40
N ASN A 30 -0.67 -0.89 15.15
CA ASN A 30 -2.00 -1.01 14.53
C ASN A 30 -2.11 -0.18 13.23
N PRO A 31 -1.26 -0.44 12.24
CA PRO A 31 -1.27 0.37 11.02
C PRO A 31 -2.55 0.21 10.22
N VAL A 32 -2.92 1.27 9.50
CA VAL A 32 -3.98 1.22 8.50
C VAL A 32 -3.35 1.42 7.13
N LEU A 33 -3.75 0.60 6.16
CA LEU A 33 -3.20 0.64 4.81
C LEU A 33 -4.32 0.84 3.81
N TYR A 34 -4.14 1.79 2.91
CA TYR A 34 -5.07 2.09 1.83
C TYR A 34 -4.49 1.60 0.51
N GLN A 35 -5.21 0.68 -0.14
CA GLN A 35 -4.69 -0.09 -1.27
C GLN A 35 -4.45 0.72 -2.54
N GLY A 36 -5.24 1.77 -2.74
CA GLY A 36 -5.15 2.56 -3.95
C GLY A 36 -5.89 1.91 -5.13
N ASN A 37 -5.62 2.43 -6.33
CA ASN A 37 -6.32 2.01 -7.56
C ASN A 37 -5.82 0.67 -8.10
N GLN A 38 -4.61 0.28 -7.76
CA GLN A 38 -4.00 -0.96 -8.23
C GLN A 38 -3.50 -1.77 -7.03
N PRO A 39 -4.40 -2.52 -6.36
CA PRO A 39 -4.01 -3.34 -5.22
C PRO A 39 -2.91 -4.33 -5.60
N GLY A 40 -1.85 -4.38 -4.79
CA GLY A 40 -0.68 -5.21 -5.07
C GLY A 40 0.36 -4.56 -5.97
N GLY A 41 0.06 -3.39 -6.55
CA GLY A 41 1.00 -2.62 -7.34
C GLY A 41 1.40 -3.30 -8.64
N GLN A 42 2.59 -2.99 -9.13
CA GLN A 42 3.10 -3.50 -10.41
C GLN A 42 3.23 -5.02 -10.47
N LEU A 43 3.43 -5.67 -9.34
CA LEU A 43 3.60 -7.13 -9.32
C LEU A 43 2.32 -7.90 -9.65
N THR A 44 1.16 -7.24 -9.61
CA THR A 44 -0.10 -7.89 -10.01
C THR A 44 -0.21 -8.05 -11.53
N VAL A 45 0.55 -7.28 -12.29
CA VAL A 45 0.59 -7.38 -13.76
C VAL A 45 1.81 -8.17 -14.25
N THR A 46 2.63 -8.67 -13.33
CA THR A 46 3.82 -9.46 -13.62
C THR A 46 3.49 -10.93 -13.40
N THR A 47 3.95 -11.82 -14.31
CA THR A 47 3.72 -13.25 -14.14
C THR A 47 4.75 -13.88 -13.21
N ASP A 48 6.03 -13.84 -13.58
CA ASP A 48 7.08 -14.51 -12.82
C ASP A 48 7.94 -13.48 -12.08
N VAL A 49 8.08 -13.68 -10.77
CA VAL A 49 8.99 -12.90 -9.93
C VAL A 49 10.10 -13.84 -9.47
N GLU A 50 11.33 -13.55 -9.89
CA GLU A 50 12.48 -14.41 -9.65
C GLU A 50 13.53 -13.75 -8.76
N ASN A 51 13.39 -12.47 -8.51
CA ASN A 51 14.39 -11.66 -7.82
C ASN A 51 13.96 -11.15 -6.45
N TYR A 52 12.90 -11.73 -5.89
CA TYR A 52 12.51 -11.41 -4.52
C TYR A 52 13.04 -12.49 -3.57
N PRO A 53 13.82 -12.10 -2.56
CA PRO A 53 14.40 -13.10 -1.64
C PRO A 53 13.32 -13.91 -0.93
N GLY A 54 13.57 -15.19 -0.76
CA GLY A 54 12.64 -16.11 -0.10
C GLY A 54 11.92 -17.03 -1.05
N TYR A 55 12.06 -16.81 -2.36
CA TYR A 55 11.41 -17.64 -3.39
C TYR A 55 12.48 -18.19 -4.34
N PRO A 56 13.21 -19.25 -3.93
CA PRO A 56 14.35 -19.75 -4.72
C PRO A 56 13.93 -20.31 -6.09
N GLU A 57 12.67 -20.72 -6.23
CA GLU A 57 12.14 -21.24 -7.50
C GLU A 57 11.23 -20.22 -8.20
N GLY A 58 11.22 -18.96 -7.71
CA GLY A 58 10.34 -17.93 -8.24
C GLY A 58 8.93 -18.05 -7.68
N VAL A 59 8.10 -17.06 -8.00
CA VAL A 59 6.70 -17.02 -7.58
C VAL A 59 5.93 -16.16 -8.57
N GLN A 60 4.64 -16.46 -8.76
CA GLN A 60 3.76 -15.60 -9.55
C GLN A 60 3.49 -14.30 -8.79
N GLY A 61 3.58 -13.17 -9.50
CA GLY A 61 3.38 -11.85 -8.88
C GLY A 61 2.07 -11.72 -8.10
N PRO A 62 0.92 -12.05 -8.71
CA PRO A 62 -0.36 -11.99 -7.98
C PRO A 62 -0.40 -12.86 -6.73
N GLN A 63 0.16 -14.06 -6.78
CA GLN A 63 0.23 -14.95 -5.63
C GLN A 63 1.08 -14.34 -4.52
N MET A 64 2.25 -13.81 -4.86
CA MET A 64 3.14 -13.17 -3.89
C MET A 64 2.44 -12.01 -3.19
N MET A 65 1.69 -11.19 -3.94
CA MET A 65 1.00 -10.05 -3.36
C MET A 65 -0.14 -10.48 -2.44
N ARG A 66 -0.84 -11.56 -2.76
CA ARG A 66 -1.85 -12.12 -1.85
C ARG A 66 -1.21 -12.60 -0.55
N GLU A 67 -0.06 -13.25 -0.65
CA GLU A 67 0.66 -13.73 0.54
C GLU A 67 1.14 -12.57 1.41
N PHE A 68 1.65 -11.50 0.80
CA PHE A 68 2.06 -10.30 1.52
C PHE A 68 0.89 -9.66 2.25
N GLN A 69 -0.26 -9.56 1.58
CA GLN A 69 -1.47 -9.02 2.19
C GLN A 69 -1.90 -9.84 3.40
N GLN A 70 -1.93 -11.16 3.23
CA GLN A 70 -2.31 -12.07 4.32
C GLN A 70 -1.34 -11.96 5.50
N GLN A 71 -0.05 -11.82 5.22
CA GLN A 71 0.94 -11.67 6.28
C GLN A 71 0.76 -10.37 7.04
N ALA A 72 0.50 -9.26 6.34
CA ALA A 72 0.23 -7.98 6.98
C ALA A 72 -1.02 -8.05 7.86
N GLN A 73 -2.08 -8.68 7.35
CA GLN A 73 -3.33 -8.85 8.10
C GLN A 73 -3.14 -9.74 9.32
N ARG A 74 -2.34 -10.80 9.19
CA ARG A 74 -2.06 -11.70 10.30
C ARG A 74 -1.49 -10.98 11.52
N PHE A 75 -0.67 -9.96 11.30
CA PHE A 75 -0.04 -9.21 12.38
C PHE A 75 -0.86 -8.01 12.85
N GLY A 76 -2.02 -7.76 12.24
CA GLY A 76 -2.95 -6.75 12.71
C GLY A 76 -3.09 -5.49 11.87
N THR A 77 -2.60 -5.51 10.62
CA THR A 77 -2.84 -4.40 9.71
C THR A 77 -4.31 -4.38 9.28
N THR A 78 -4.96 -3.21 9.37
CA THR A 78 -6.28 -2.99 8.78
C THR A 78 -6.08 -2.51 7.36
N ILE A 79 -6.66 -3.23 6.39
CA ILE A 79 -6.50 -2.91 4.97
C ILE A 79 -7.83 -2.40 4.42
N HIS A 80 -7.77 -1.24 3.77
CA HIS A 80 -8.93 -0.59 3.16
C HIS A 80 -8.78 -0.57 1.65
N ALA A 81 -9.83 -1.00 0.94
CA ALA A 81 -9.90 -0.95 -0.51
C ALA A 81 -10.35 0.44 -0.95
N ALA A 82 -9.50 1.44 -0.76
CA ALA A 82 -9.82 2.83 -1.02
C ALA A 82 -8.55 3.59 -1.39
N ASN A 83 -8.74 4.78 -1.96
CA ASN A 83 -7.66 5.67 -2.38
C ASN A 83 -7.46 6.81 -1.41
N VAL A 84 -6.20 7.10 -1.10
CA VAL A 84 -5.83 8.39 -0.52
C VAL A 84 -5.67 9.38 -1.66
N THR A 85 -6.50 10.42 -1.67
CA THR A 85 -6.51 11.42 -2.75
C THR A 85 -5.74 12.68 -2.42
N ALA A 86 -5.51 12.95 -1.14
CA ALA A 86 -4.74 14.12 -0.70
C ALA A 86 -4.19 13.88 0.69
N VAL A 87 -3.10 14.58 1.02
CA VAL A 87 -2.54 14.61 2.37
C VAL A 87 -2.29 16.05 2.78
N ASN A 88 -2.43 16.32 4.07
CA ASN A 88 -2.17 17.63 4.63
C ASN A 88 -1.17 17.49 5.77
N PHE A 89 0.03 18.01 5.57
CA PHE A 89 1.11 17.98 6.55
C PHE A 89 1.26 19.30 7.32
N SER A 90 0.39 20.28 7.05
CA SER A 90 0.52 21.59 7.69
C SER A 90 -0.01 21.61 9.12
N THR A 91 -0.81 20.62 9.49
CA THR A 91 -1.32 20.45 10.85
C THR A 91 -0.91 19.10 11.41
N TYR A 92 -0.88 18.98 12.74
CA TYR A 92 -0.60 17.71 13.40
C TYR A 92 -1.73 17.43 14.40
N PRO A 93 -2.35 16.23 14.41
CA PRO A 93 -2.03 15.07 13.57
C PRO A 93 -2.22 15.37 12.09
N TYR A 94 -1.45 14.69 11.25
CA TYR A 94 -1.57 14.81 9.80
C TYR A 94 -2.93 14.32 9.33
N GLN A 95 -3.37 14.79 8.18
CA GLN A 95 -4.66 14.41 7.62
C GLN A 95 -4.49 13.77 6.25
N ALA A 96 -5.21 12.67 6.03
CA ALA A 96 -5.29 12.03 4.74
C ALA A 96 -6.76 12.05 4.30
N THR A 97 -6.99 12.48 3.07
CA THR A 97 -8.33 12.46 2.47
C THR A 97 -8.50 11.14 1.72
N ILE A 98 -9.55 10.42 2.07
CA ILE A 98 -9.89 9.13 1.46
C ILE A 98 -11.06 9.34 0.53
N GLY A 99 -10.86 9.03 -0.76
CA GLY A 99 -11.88 9.28 -1.76
C GLY A 99 -12.17 10.77 -1.91
N ASP A 100 -13.44 11.15 -1.87
CA ASP A 100 -13.82 12.52 -2.14
C ASP A 100 -13.77 13.43 -0.89
N GLN A 101 -14.17 12.91 0.28
CA GLN A 101 -14.38 13.81 1.43
C GLN A 101 -14.03 13.21 2.79
N HIS A 102 -13.78 11.92 2.89
CA HIS A 102 -13.51 11.29 4.19
C HIS A 102 -12.09 11.62 4.65
N ILE A 103 -11.97 12.19 5.85
CA ILE A 103 -10.65 12.57 6.40
C ILE A 103 -10.29 11.64 7.54
N VAL A 104 -9.08 11.10 7.46
CA VAL A 104 -8.48 10.28 8.50
C VAL A 104 -7.29 11.03 9.08
N LYS A 105 -7.24 11.13 10.42
CA LYS A 105 -6.11 11.74 11.12
C LYS A 105 -5.11 10.65 11.50
N THR A 106 -3.84 10.96 11.37
CA THR A 106 -2.77 10.01 11.67
C THR A 106 -1.54 10.69 12.22
N LYS A 107 -0.81 9.98 13.06
CA LYS A 107 0.44 10.50 13.66
C LYS A 107 1.61 10.42 12.70
N ALA A 108 1.61 9.43 11.80
CA ALA A 108 2.67 9.23 10.81
C ALA A 108 2.08 8.71 9.51
N ILE A 109 2.72 9.05 8.40
CA ILE A 109 2.31 8.59 7.08
C ILE A 109 3.52 7.96 6.39
N ILE A 110 3.32 6.76 5.83
CA ILE A 110 4.30 6.11 4.98
C ILE A 110 3.77 6.16 3.55
N ILE A 111 4.54 6.78 2.66
CA ILE A 111 4.17 6.92 1.25
C ILE A 111 4.84 5.80 0.48
N ALA A 112 4.05 4.85 -0.02
CA ALA A 112 4.51 3.69 -0.76
C ALA A 112 3.66 3.51 -2.02
N THR A 113 3.46 4.62 -2.75
CA THR A 113 2.50 4.68 -3.85
C THR A 113 2.97 3.99 -5.13
N GLY A 114 4.26 3.63 -5.20
CA GLY A 114 4.78 2.91 -6.35
C GLY A 114 4.91 3.77 -7.59
N ALA A 115 4.87 3.11 -8.73
CA ALA A 115 5.02 3.74 -10.02
C ALA A 115 4.12 3.06 -11.04
N SER A 116 3.80 3.77 -12.09
CA SER A 116 3.11 3.23 -13.27
C SER A 116 4.02 3.39 -14.48
N ALA A 117 3.84 2.51 -15.47
CA ALA A 117 4.59 2.64 -16.70
C ALA A 117 4.23 3.94 -17.42
N LYS A 118 5.26 4.65 -17.88
CA LYS A 118 5.06 5.82 -18.72
C LYS A 118 5.07 5.38 -20.18
N TRP A 119 4.04 5.76 -20.90
CA TRP A 119 3.89 5.45 -22.30
C TRP A 119 4.34 6.64 -23.17
N LEU A 120 5.01 6.35 -24.28
CA LEU A 120 5.41 7.40 -25.24
C LEU A 120 4.21 7.92 -26.03
N GLY A 121 3.12 7.16 -26.05
CA GLY A 121 1.93 7.54 -26.81
C GLY A 121 1.93 7.07 -28.26
N ILE A 122 2.83 6.15 -28.62
CA ILE A 122 2.88 5.58 -29.95
C ILE A 122 2.28 4.17 -29.99
N PRO A 123 1.70 3.73 -31.12
CA PRO A 123 0.99 2.45 -31.18
C PRO A 123 1.87 1.24 -30.86
N SER A 124 3.14 1.27 -31.22
CA SER A 124 4.05 0.13 -31.04
C SER A 124 4.36 -0.20 -29.58
N GLU A 125 4.09 0.72 -28.66
CA GLU A 125 4.34 0.48 -27.22
C GLU A 125 3.51 -0.65 -26.64
N LYS A 126 2.35 -0.94 -27.22
CA LYS A 126 1.37 -1.88 -26.69
C LYS A 126 1.39 -3.23 -27.39
N GLN A 127 2.36 -3.45 -28.24
CA GLN A 127 2.49 -4.72 -28.95
C GLN A 127 3.25 -5.76 -28.17
#